data_201e944064834c2f2686da39fdcab5a1
#
_entry.id   201e944064834c2f2686da39fdcab5a1
#
_cell.length_a   1.000
_cell.length_b   1.000
_cell.length_c   1.000
_cell.angle_alpha   90.00
_cell.angle_beta   90.00
_cell.angle_gamma   90.00
#
_symmetry.space_group_name_H-M   'P 1'
#
loop_
_entity.id
_entity.type
_entity.pdbx_description
1 polymer ?
#
loop_
_entity_poly.entity_id
_entity_poly.type
_entity_poly.pdbx_seq_one_letter_code
_entity_poly.pdbx_strand_id
1 'polypeptide(L)' 'MSSDIPEDEWLDKFADKLATLMYSRGYNQKSLSNATSISRSTISKYLNAEQMPTAKSIVNLSYALNCGANELIDFGHMIY' A
#
# COMPACT_ATOMS: atom_id res chain seq x y z
N MET A 1 15.34 19.81 -12.33
CA MET A 1 13.98 19.72 -11.87
C MET A 1 13.70 18.36 -11.26
N SER A 2 13.10 18.36 -10.12
CA SER A 2 12.81 17.13 -9.41
C SER A 2 11.53 16.50 -9.93
N SER A 3 11.53 15.20 -10.09
CA SER A 3 10.33 14.47 -10.40
C SER A 3 9.80 13.71 -9.18
N ASP A 4 10.37 13.99 -8.02
CA ASP A 4 9.96 13.30 -6.81
C ASP A 4 8.57 13.73 -6.38
N ILE A 5 7.82 12.76 -5.89
CA ILE A 5 6.50 13.02 -5.34
C ILE A 5 6.67 13.40 -3.88
N PRO A 6 6.01 14.46 -3.40
CA PRO A 6 6.04 14.76 -1.97
C PRO A 6 5.59 13.56 -1.16
N GLU A 7 6.19 13.39 0.01
CA GLU A 7 5.93 12.22 0.83
C GLU A 7 4.46 12.07 1.20
N ASP A 8 3.80 13.16 1.56
CA ASP A 8 2.39 13.10 1.94
C ASP A 8 1.51 12.72 0.75
N GLU A 9 1.82 13.20 -0.44
CA GLU A 9 1.09 12.81 -1.63
C GLU A 9 1.32 11.33 -1.94
N TRP A 10 2.54 10.85 -1.79
CA TRP A 10 2.87 9.45 -2.00
C TRP A 10 2.08 8.55 -1.04
N LEU A 11 2.04 8.95 0.23
CA LEU A 11 1.31 8.19 1.25
C LEU A 11 -0.18 8.13 0.96
N ASP A 12 -0.76 9.23 0.50
CA ASP A 12 -2.18 9.26 0.14
C ASP A 12 -2.47 8.32 -1.02
N LYS A 13 -1.61 8.32 -2.02
CA LYS A 13 -1.81 7.45 -3.18
C LYS A 13 -1.63 5.98 -2.82
N PHE A 14 -0.65 5.69 -1.99
CA PHE A 14 -0.45 4.33 -1.51
C PHE A 14 -1.65 3.85 -0.70
N ALA A 15 -2.17 4.70 0.18
CA ALA A 15 -3.34 4.35 0.99
C ALA A 15 -4.54 4.05 0.11
N ASP A 16 -4.77 4.86 -0.92
CA ASP A 16 -5.87 4.62 -1.85
C ASP A 16 -5.71 3.31 -2.60
N LYS A 17 -4.51 3.02 -3.09
CA LYS A 17 -4.26 1.76 -3.80
C LYS A 17 -4.46 0.58 -2.88
N LEU A 18 -3.94 0.66 -1.67
CA LEU A 18 -4.08 -0.42 -0.71
C LEU A 18 -5.55 -0.68 -0.39
N ALA A 19 -6.30 0.37 -0.12
CA ALA A 19 -7.72 0.24 0.20
C ALA A 19 -8.48 -0.37 -0.97
N THR A 20 -8.19 0.08 -2.19
CA THR A 20 -8.86 -0.43 -3.39
C THR A 20 -8.58 -1.91 -3.59
N LEU A 21 -7.31 -2.32 -3.43
CA LEU A 21 -6.94 -3.72 -3.61
C LEU A 21 -7.53 -4.60 -2.51
N MET A 22 -7.53 -4.12 -1.28
CA MET A 22 -8.15 -4.85 -0.18
C MET A 22 -9.62 -5.08 -0.45
N TYR A 23 -10.32 -4.04 -0.87
CA TYR A 23 -11.74 -4.15 -1.14
C TYR A 23 -12.00 -5.13 -2.28
N SER A 24 -11.26 -5.02 -3.36
CA SER A 24 -11.50 -5.87 -4.51
C SER A 24 -11.13 -7.34 -4.25
N ARG A 25 -10.24 -7.61 -3.29
CA ARG A 25 -9.84 -8.99 -2.94
C ARG A 25 -10.59 -9.52 -1.72
N GLY A 26 -11.46 -8.73 -1.13
CA GLY A 26 -12.25 -9.18 0.02
C GLY A 26 -11.51 -9.23 1.34
N TYR A 27 -10.45 -8.43 1.49
CA TYR A 27 -9.71 -8.36 2.74
C TYR A 27 -10.23 -7.24 3.64
N ASN A 28 -10.22 -7.52 4.95
CA ASN A 28 -10.31 -6.45 5.95
C ASN A 28 -8.94 -6.36 6.65
N GLN A 29 -8.82 -5.48 7.64
CA GLN A 29 -7.53 -5.28 8.30
C GLN A 29 -7.07 -6.53 9.01
N LYS A 30 -7.98 -7.25 9.64
CA LYS A 30 -7.63 -8.47 10.37
C LYS A 30 -7.15 -9.56 9.43
N SER A 31 -7.88 -9.83 8.36
CA SER A 31 -7.51 -10.89 7.44
C SER A 31 -6.24 -10.56 6.69
N LEU A 32 -6.04 -9.29 6.35
CA LEU A 32 -4.81 -8.89 5.70
C LEU A 32 -3.61 -8.99 6.65
N SER A 33 -3.80 -8.64 7.91
CA SER A 33 -2.77 -8.82 8.92
C SER A 33 -2.36 -10.28 9.02
N ASN A 34 -3.33 -11.17 9.07
CA ASN A 34 -3.06 -12.61 9.15
C ASN A 34 -2.31 -13.12 7.92
N ALA A 35 -2.64 -12.60 6.76
CA ALA A 35 -2.03 -13.06 5.51
C ALA A 35 -0.62 -12.52 5.30
N THR A 36 -0.30 -11.39 5.89
CA THR A 36 0.96 -10.70 5.62
C THR A 36 1.93 -10.71 6.79
N SER A 37 1.47 -11.08 7.98
CA SER A 37 2.23 -10.94 9.22
C SER A 37 2.54 -9.49 9.58
N ILE A 38 1.88 -8.55 8.96
CA ILE A 38 1.97 -7.14 9.32
C ILE A 38 0.87 -6.88 10.37
N SER A 39 1.21 -6.17 11.44
CA SER A 39 0.23 -5.94 12.50
C SER A 39 -0.95 -5.11 11.99
N ARG A 40 -2.11 -5.31 12.61
CA ARG A 40 -3.30 -4.54 12.25
C ARG A 40 -3.08 -3.05 12.45
N SER A 41 -2.35 -2.69 13.50
CA SER A 41 -2.09 -1.29 13.77
C SER A 41 -1.22 -0.67 12.67
N THR A 42 -0.26 -1.42 12.13
CA THR A 42 0.55 -0.95 11.02
C THR A 42 -0.28 -0.80 9.74
N ILE A 43 -1.15 -1.79 9.47
CA ILE A 43 -2.03 -1.70 8.30
C ILE A 43 -2.95 -0.48 8.42
N SER A 44 -3.46 -0.23 9.62
CA SER A 44 -4.29 0.94 9.86
C SER A 44 -3.52 2.23 9.56
N LYS A 45 -2.26 2.29 9.96
CA LYS A 45 -1.44 3.47 9.66
C LYS A 45 -1.20 3.63 8.17
N TYR A 46 -1.01 2.53 7.45
CA TYR A 46 -0.90 2.60 6.00
C TYR A 46 -2.17 3.16 5.36
N LEU A 47 -3.33 2.68 5.82
CA LEU A 47 -4.62 3.12 5.27
C LEU A 47 -4.93 4.56 5.60
N ASN A 48 -4.37 5.07 6.69
CA ASN A 48 -4.56 6.45 7.10
C ASN A 48 -3.44 7.37 6.59
N ALA A 49 -2.57 6.85 5.73
CA ALA A 49 -1.46 7.60 5.17
C ALA A 49 -0.53 8.16 6.25
N GLU A 50 -0.31 7.37 7.31
CA GLU A 50 0.48 7.81 8.46
C GLU A 50 1.86 7.19 8.51
N GLN A 51 2.12 6.17 7.71
CA GLN A 51 3.39 5.47 7.79
C GLN A 51 3.82 4.97 6.42
N MET A 52 5.07 5.20 6.10
CA MET A 52 5.67 4.73 4.86
C MET A 52 5.91 3.22 4.97
N PRO A 53 5.49 2.43 3.97
CA PRO A 53 5.77 0.99 4.00
C PRO A 53 7.25 0.72 3.70
N THR A 54 7.75 -0.37 4.25
CA THR A 54 9.08 -0.86 3.90
C THR A 54 8.97 -1.67 2.60
N ALA A 55 10.11 -1.91 1.97
CA ALA A 55 10.13 -2.77 0.79
C ALA A 55 9.57 -4.16 1.10
N LYS A 56 9.92 -4.71 2.26
CA LYS A 56 9.42 -6.01 2.66
C LYS A 56 7.90 -6.00 2.84
N SER A 57 7.35 -4.94 3.41
CA SER A 57 5.90 -4.80 3.55
C SER A 57 5.22 -4.78 2.20
N ILE A 58 5.80 -4.06 1.24
CA ILE A 58 5.23 -4.00 -0.11
C ILE A 58 5.22 -5.38 -0.75
N VAL A 59 6.28 -6.14 -0.60
CA VAL A 59 6.33 -7.50 -1.15
C VAL A 59 5.28 -8.39 -0.49
N ASN A 60 5.18 -8.33 0.84
CA ASN A 60 4.20 -9.16 1.56
C ASN A 60 2.77 -8.80 1.19
N LEU A 61 2.49 -7.50 1.06
CA LEU A 61 1.17 -7.06 0.64
C LEU A 61 0.86 -7.50 -0.78
N SER A 62 1.84 -7.43 -1.66
CA SER A 62 1.66 -7.86 -3.04
C SER A 62 1.30 -9.33 -3.13
N TYR A 63 1.96 -10.17 -2.36
CA TYR A 63 1.62 -11.59 -2.33
C TYR A 63 0.21 -11.82 -1.82
N ALA A 64 -0.14 -11.21 -0.71
CA ALA A 64 -1.45 -11.41 -0.11
C ALA A 64 -2.55 -10.92 -1.04
N LEU A 65 -2.34 -9.78 -1.69
CA LEU A 65 -3.33 -9.19 -2.56
C LEU A 65 -3.29 -9.75 -3.98
N ASN A 66 -2.36 -10.67 -4.23
CA ASN A 66 -2.21 -11.32 -5.53
C ASN A 66 -2.06 -10.29 -6.65
N CYS A 67 -1.12 -9.39 -6.46
CA CYS A 67 -0.83 -8.35 -7.44
C CYS A 67 0.67 -8.14 -7.51
N GLY A 68 1.11 -7.41 -8.50
CA GLY A 68 2.52 -7.02 -8.56
C GLY A 68 2.78 -5.85 -7.63
N ALA A 69 4.02 -5.72 -7.17
CA ALA A 69 4.40 -4.58 -6.34
C ALA A 69 4.09 -3.26 -7.06
N ASN A 70 4.24 -3.24 -8.37
CA ASN A 70 3.95 -2.05 -9.15
C ASN A 70 2.48 -1.64 -9.08
N GLU A 71 1.56 -2.57 -8.83
CA GLU A 71 0.16 -2.20 -8.68
C GLU A 71 -0.10 -1.43 -7.40
N LEU A 72 0.71 -1.68 -6.38
CA LEU A 72 0.58 -0.94 -5.13
C LEU A 72 1.22 0.44 -5.19
N ILE A 73 2.29 0.58 -5.94
CA ILE A 73 3.08 1.80 -5.92
C ILE A 73 3.16 2.49 -7.27
N ASP A 74 2.40 2.03 -8.24
CA ASP A 74 2.32 2.68 -9.53
C ASP A 74 1.23 3.73 -9.46
N PHE A 75 1.62 4.98 -9.53
CA PHE A 75 0.67 6.08 -9.41
C PHE A 75 0.39 6.73 -10.76
N GLY A 76 0.51 5.95 -11.81
CA GLY A 76 0.17 6.41 -13.13
C GLY A 76 1.27 7.23 -13.74
N HIS A 77 0.95 8.42 -14.19
CA HIS A 77 1.86 9.19 -15.01
C HIS A 77 2.76 10.11 -14.25
N MET A 78 3.16 9.69 -13.10
CA MET A 78 3.99 10.54 -12.30
C MET A 78 5.37 10.70 -12.81
N ILE A 79 5.73 9.92 -13.77
CA ILE A 79 7.09 9.86 -14.22
C ILE A 79 7.39 10.81 -15.34
N TYR A 80 6.46 11.51 -15.79
CA TYR A 80 6.89 12.41 -16.85
C TYR A 80 6.83 13.78 -16.59
#